data_421bbc62d77b504e7840d0bfcfcffcfd
#
_entry.id   421bbc62d77b504e7840d0bfcfcffcfd
#
_cell.length_a   1.000
_cell.length_b   1.000
_cell.length_c   1.000
_cell.angle_alpha   90.00
_cell.angle_beta   90.00
_cell.angle_gamma   90.00
#
_symmetry.space_group_name_H-M   'P 1'
#
loop_
_entity.id
_entity.type
_entity.pdbx_description
1 polymer ?
#
loop_
_entity_poly.entity_id
_entity_poly.type
_entity_poly.pdbx_seq_one_letter_code
_entity_poly.pdbx_strand_id
1 'polypeptide(L)'
;MVLTTELLGIKNSLAEKREKKIKADNAKGKFHYPNPVFWRTKDNMDWKAQGKNLAEIGKICVEMFKEADKKGFCMKQVDRCKNDLERVALEFKQATEMSPAEFKERFLYGEKTLGKLYRKGDMVPVRREWRGAADTAYDFYRWAKMWGMLLMTFSRDLVPALNSTFYYRWMISYMCCVGFMDKNTSGQKGSALKMSHLMTYDIFRYVAENLVFLAKGDKKNGNSSELNKKVVLFDEMTMGQIMAGFPDLLGIPYQLMPVFLVSEIDQLTCVPYIDAVESFGLPADTCPVPSSECGALVVDALPHMGSCFISSSMPCDGSTMASEYMSRRFPDLPVYHLTFPVRYEDEETTRYAVDDIKGCIKFVEDVTGAKWSWNAYFKQMKRFNEETAYELQKWEVNKTDYPQIIGPSYELFRKWNYEMDGGADPRVMKTFKKVNDIMMRAYEKREEAWRGKMRYRGIVWSCPAHYYANFSNWLANCWGIDILVEMESLNFTKVLETEDKEEALMDLARLYERMVMRRHTNGGYQNVVDEMWRQVEDWRAEIIIMYQNVACKNMATLQGILDDTCRDRNAHMIWIEHDLMDPRTVSRKTMRDKVNEYMRTVMRAEPVDPTLCDFDDELGM
;
A
#
# COMPACT_ATOMS: atom_id res chain seq x y z
N MET A 1 -9.02 14.91 -10.79
CA MET A 1 -10.17 15.32 -11.63
C MET A 1 -11.37 14.46 -11.27
N VAL A 2 -12.39 15.06 -10.69
CA VAL A 2 -13.62 14.35 -10.41
C VAL A 2 -14.26 13.96 -11.73
N LEU A 3 -14.46 12.68 -11.95
CA LEU A 3 -15.28 12.19 -13.07
C LEU A 3 -16.70 12.65 -12.85
N THR A 4 -17.03 13.78 -13.38
CA THR A 4 -18.40 14.27 -13.39
C THR A 4 -19.16 13.66 -14.54
N THR A 5 -20.46 13.53 -14.38
CA THR A 5 -21.36 13.13 -15.47
C THR A 5 -21.21 14.02 -16.69
N GLU A 6 -20.84 15.29 -16.52
CA GLU A 6 -20.56 16.24 -17.60
C GLU A 6 -19.38 15.83 -18.46
N LEU A 7 -18.29 15.36 -17.83
CA LEU A 7 -17.08 14.96 -18.53
C LEU A 7 -17.29 13.73 -19.42
N LEU A 8 -18.21 12.86 -19.01
CA LEU A 8 -18.57 11.65 -19.75
C LEU A 8 -19.76 11.88 -20.68
N GLY A 9 -20.39 13.06 -20.64
CA GLY A 9 -21.60 13.37 -21.41
C GLY A 9 -22.82 12.55 -21.00
N ILE A 10 -22.82 12.03 -19.77
CA ILE A 10 -23.89 11.20 -19.23
C ILE A 10 -24.80 12.07 -18.35
N LYS A 11 -26.07 12.18 -18.70
CA LYS A 11 -27.08 12.74 -17.81
C LYS A 11 -27.55 11.68 -16.85
N ASN A 12 -27.34 11.91 -15.57
CA ASN A 12 -27.66 10.99 -14.51
C ASN A 12 -28.63 11.63 -13.52
N SER A 13 -29.84 11.07 -13.41
CA SER A 13 -30.86 11.58 -12.51
C SER A 13 -30.44 11.62 -11.03
N LEU A 14 -29.56 10.69 -10.62
CA LEU A 14 -29.00 10.68 -9.28
C LEU A 14 -27.98 11.81 -9.06
N ALA A 15 -27.16 12.07 -10.06
CA ALA A 15 -26.19 13.18 -10.00
C ALA A 15 -26.92 14.53 -9.98
N GLU A 16 -27.98 14.70 -10.77
CA GLU A 16 -28.79 15.92 -10.77
C GLU A 16 -29.52 16.15 -9.42
N LYS A 17 -30.06 15.09 -8.83
CA LYS A 17 -30.68 15.17 -7.49
C LYS A 17 -29.64 15.55 -6.44
N ARG A 18 -28.45 14.97 -6.53
CA ARG A 18 -27.32 15.28 -5.64
C ARG A 18 -26.92 16.74 -5.79
N GLU A 19 -26.72 17.21 -6.98
CA GLU A 19 -26.31 18.59 -7.25
C GLU A 19 -27.33 19.59 -6.71
N LYS A 20 -28.62 19.32 -6.91
CA LYS A 20 -29.70 20.14 -6.33
C LYS A 20 -29.62 20.16 -4.79
N LYS A 21 -29.34 19.01 -4.16
CA LYS A 21 -29.19 18.94 -2.70
C LYS A 21 -27.98 19.72 -2.23
N ILE A 22 -26.83 19.56 -2.90
CA ILE A 22 -25.61 20.32 -2.58
C ILE A 22 -25.85 21.81 -2.66
N LYS A 23 -26.48 22.29 -3.72
CA LYS A 23 -26.83 23.72 -3.88
C LYS A 23 -27.73 24.20 -2.75
N ALA A 24 -28.74 23.40 -2.39
CA ALA A 24 -29.66 23.74 -1.30
C ALA A 24 -28.99 23.74 0.07
N ASP A 25 -28.09 22.81 0.33
CA ASP A 25 -27.36 22.71 1.58
C ASP A 25 -26.27 23.80 1.69
N ASN A 26 -25.57 24.11 0.61
CA ASN A 26 -24.63 25.23 0.54
C ASN A 26 -25.34 26.59 0.78
N ALA A 27 -26.52 26.77 0.25
CA ALA A 27 -27.33 27.97 0.52
C ALA A 27 -27.73 28.10 2.00
N LYS A 28 -27.71 26.99 2.76
CA LYS A 28 -27.98 26.97 4.21
C LYS A 28 -26.68 26.98 5.04
N GLY A 29 -25.52 27.21 4.43
CA GLY A 29 -24.22 27.18 5.07
C GLY A 29 -23.68 25.78 5.40
N LYS A 30 -24.30 24.72 4.88
CA LYS A 30 -23.79 23.36 4.96
C LYS A 30 -22.93 23.06 3.74
N PHE A 31 -21.65 22.93 3.95
CA PHE A 31 -20.71 22.72 2.87
C PHE A 31 -20.74 21.26 2.40
N HIS A 32 -20.97 21.06 1.11
CA HIS A 32 -20.82 19.76 0.44
C HIS A 32 -19.84 19.86 -0.72
N TYR A 33 -18.93 18.94 -0.75
CA TYR A 33 -17.93 18.87 -1.81
C TYR A 33 -18.47 18.15 -3.06
N PRO A 34 -17.95 18.49 -4.25
CA PRO A 34 -18.27 17.76 -5.47
C PRO A 34 -17.99 16.27 -5.29
N ASN A 35 -18.91 15.43 -5.70
CA ASN A 35 -18.82 13.99 -5.50
C ASN A 35 -18.76 13.26 -6.83
N PRO A 36 -18.02 12.14 -6.92
CA PRO A 36 -18.04 11.29 -8.10
C PRO A 36 -19.42 10.74 -8.43
N VAL A 37 -19.54 10.23 -9.63
CA VAL A 37 -20.77 9.86 -10.33
C VAL A 37 -21.76 8.98 -9.57
N PHE A 38 -21.32 8.19 -8.62
CA PHE A 38 -22.17 7.26 -7.86
C PHE A 38 -22.33 7.68 -6.41
N TRP A 39 -22.90 8.84 -6.21
CA TRP A 39 -23.17 9.30 -4.86
C TRP A 39 -24.58 8.94 -4.40
N ARG A 40 -24.70 8.45 -3.17
CA ARG A 40 -25.97 8.23 -2.49
C ARG A 40 -25.98 8.89 -1.12
N THR A 41 -27.11 9.46 -0.74
CA THR A 41 -27.35 9.89 0.62
C THR A 41 -28.25 8.90 1.35
N LYS A 42 -28.24 8.96 2.67
CA LYS A 42 -29.17 8.23 3.54
C LYS A 42 -30.64 8.40 3.12
N ASP A 43 -30.99 9.56 2.60
CA ASP A 43 -32.35 9.90 2.15
C ASP A 43 -32.75 9.18 0.85
N ASN A 44 -31.83 8.58 0.12
CA ASN A 44 -32.10 7.82 -1.10
C ASN A 44 -32.19 6.29 -0.85
N MET A 45 -32.25 5.89 0.43
CA MET A 45 -32.26 4.48 0.81
C MET A 45 -33.68 3.93 1.01
N ASP A 46 -34.58 4.24 0.11
CA ASP A 46 -35.87 3.54 0.00
C ASP A 46 -35.66 2.22 -0.77
N TRP A 47 -35.82 1.11 -0.06
CA TRP A 47 -35.57 -0.24 -0.59
C TRP A 47 -36.47 -0.59 -1.81
N LYS A 48 -37.66 -0.03 -1.93
CA LYS A 48 -38.51 -0.19 -3.13
C LYS A 48 -37.98 0.59 -4.33
N ALA A 49 -37.38 1.75 -4.08
CA ALA A 49 -36.73 2.54 -5.12
C ALA A 49 -35.37 1.92 -5.51
N GLN A 50 -34.71 1.16 -4.62
CA GLN A 50 -33.38 0.61 -4.86
C GLN A 50 -33.33 -0.42 -5.99
N GLY A 51 -34.34 -1.27 -6.15
CA GLY A 51 -34.38 -2.21 -7.27
C GLY A 51 -34.43 -1.52 -8.63
N LYS A 52 -35.17 -0.40 -8.72
CA LYS A 52 -35.22 0.46 -9.92
C LYS A 52 -33.91 1.23 -10.08
N ASN A 53 -33.35 1.73 -8.98
CA ASN A 53 -32.09 2.45 -8.98
C ASN A 53 -30.89 1.55 -9.33
N LEU A 54 -30.85 0.28 -8.91
CA LEU A 54 -29.81 -0.68 -9.31
C LEU A 54 -29.83 -0.97 -10.81
N ALA A 55 -31.02 -1.10 -11.41
CA ALA A 55 -31.15 -1.28 -12.86
C ALA A 55 -30.70 -0.01 -13.61
N GLU A 56 -31.02 1.17 -13.07
CA GLU A 56 -30.64 2.47 -13.65
C GLU A 56 -29.12 2.69 -13.49
N ILE A 57 -28.54 2.36 -12.32
CA ILE A 57 -27.10 2.37 -12.09
C ILE A 57 -26.38 1.41 -13.02
N GLY A 58 -26.92 0.21 -13.22
CA GLY A 58 -26.37 -0.74 -14.19
C GLY A 58 -26.32 -0.19 -15.61
N LYS A 59 -27.38 0.51 -16.06
CA LYS A 59 -27.38 1.20 -17.35
C LYS A 59 -26.35 2.32 -17.42
N ILE A 60 -26.25 3.12 -16.36
CA ILE A 60 -25.26 4.19 -16.26
C ILE A 60 -23.84 3.63 -16.29
N CYS A 61 -23.59 2.53 -15.58
CA CYS A 61 -22.30 1.85 -15.66
C CYS A 61 -21.99 1.44 -17.10
N VAL A 62 -22.92 0.81 -17.80
CA VAL A 62 -22.74 0.41 -19.20
C VAL A 62 -22.48 1.62 -20.12
N GLU A 63 -23.18 2.73 -19.90
CA GLU A 63 -22.96 3.95 -20.66
C GLU A 63 -21.61 4.59 -20.35
N MET A 64 -21.21 4.61 -19.08
CA MET A 64 -19.88 5.06 -18.66
C MET A 64 -18.77 4.22 -19.29
N PHE A 65 -18.94 2.90 -19.34
CA PHE A 65 -18.02 2.01 -20.03
C PHE A 65 -17.88 2.36 -21.51
N LYS A 66 -19.00 2.56 -22.19
CA LYS A 66 -19.01 2.93 -23.61
C LYS A 66 -18.37 4.29 -23.87
N GLU A 67 -18.61 5.26 -22.99
CA GLU A 67 -18.03 6.60 -23.13
C GLU A 67 -16.54 6.62 -22.78
N ALA A 68 -16.12 5.86 -21.78
CA ALA A 68 -14.70 5.67 -21.46
C ALA A 68 -13.94 5.02 -22.61
N ASP A 69 -14.57 4.03 -23.25
CA ASP A 69 -14.00 3.34 -24.42
C ASP A 69 -13.82 4.30 -25.60
N LYS A 70 -14.80 5.17 -25.87
CA LYS A 70 -14.73 6.17 -26.95
C LYS A 70 -13.69 7.27 -26.72
N LYS A 71 -13.56 7.73 -25.49
CA LYS A 71 -12.69 8.87 -25.14
C LYS A 71 -11.30 8.48 -24.70
N GLY A 72 -11.05 7.19 -24.51
CA GLY A 72 -9.77 6.69 -23.98
C GLY A 72 -9.44 7.25 -22.58
N PHE A 73 -10.47 7.74 -21.85
CA PHE A 73 -10.30 8.61 -20.72
C PHE A 73 -10.64 7.91 -19.39
N CYS A 74 -9.83 8.13 -18.40
CA CYS A 74 -10.11 8.06 -16.95
C CYS A 74 -10.61 6.79 -16.31
N MET A 75 -11.23 5.89 -17.00
CA MET A 75 -11.67 4.60 -16.49
C MET A 75 -10.75 3.48 -16.95
N LYS A 76 -9.46 3.79 -17.06
CA LYS A 76 -8.41 2.78 -17.29
C LYS A 76 -8.45 1.67 -16.26
N GLN A 77 -8.95 1.96 -15.06
CA GLN A 77 -9.20 0.96 -14.02
C GLN A 77 -10.28 -0.04 -14.43
N VAL A 78 -11.33 0.46 -15.03
CA VAL A 78 -12.44 -0.35 -15.52
C VAL A 78 -12.02 -1.12 -16.77
N ASP A 79 -11.28 -0.46 -17.66
CA ASP A 79 -10.66 -1.10 -18.81
C ASP A 79 -9.66 -2.18 -18.36
N ARG A 80 -8.96 -1.96 -17.26
CA ARG A 80 -8.11 -2.95 -16.63
C ARG A 80 -8.87 -4.19 -16.20
N CYS A 81 -9.96 -4.02 -15.44
CA CYS A 81 -10.78 -5.14 -15.00
C CYS A 81 -11.37 -5.90 -16.19
N LYS A 82 -11.85 -5.18 -17.20
CA LYS A 82 -12.37 -5.78 -18.44
C LYS A 82 -11.30 -6.57 -19.18
N ASN A 83 -10.14 -5.95 -19.41
CA ASN A 83 -9.04 -6.59 -20.11
C ASN A 83 -8.47 -7.79 -19.34
N ASP A 84 -8.44 -7.71 -18.01
CA ASP A 84 -8.00 -8.82 -17.17
C ASP A 84 -8.99 -10.00 -17.22
N LEU A 85 -10.28 -9.73 -17.20
CA LEU A 85 -11.31 -10.76 -17.36
C LEU A 85 -11.30 -11.37 -18.76
N GLU A 86 -11.14 -10.56 -19.81
CA GLU A 86 -11.01 -11.05 -21.19
C GLU A 86 -9.73 -11.89 -21.36
N ARG A 87 -8.64 -11.45 -20.74
CA ARG A 87 -7.38 -12.20 -20.72
C ARG A 87 -7.54 -13.57 -20.07
N VAL A 88 -8.12 -13.59 -18.85
CA VAL A 88 -8.34 -14.83 -18.11
C VAL A 88 -9.26 -15.78 -18.88
N ALA A 89 -10.34 -15.27 -19.47
CA ALA A 89 -11.24 -16.08 -20.28
C ALA A 89 -10.54 -16.64 -21.54
N LEU A 90 -9.69 -15.83 -22.17
CA LEU A 90 -8.90 -16.23 -23.32
C LEU A 90 -7.84 -17.26 -22.94
N GLU A 91 -7.12 -17.05 -21.84
CA GLU A 91 -6.14 -18.00 -21.31
C GLU A 91 -6.80 -19.34 -20.95
N PHE A 92 -7.92 -19.31 -20.28
CA PHE A 92 -8.68 -20.51 -19.92
C PHE A 92 -9.15 -21.27 -21.18
N LYS A 93 -9.74 -20.54 -22.13
CA LYS A 93 -10.16 -21.13 -23.41
C LYS A 93 -8.98 -21.73 -24.16
N GLN A 94 -7.90 -21.01 -24.29
CA GLN A 94 -6.68 -21.47 -24.97
C GLN A 94 -6.05 -22.68 -24.27
N ALA A 95 -6.04 -22.67 -22.90
CA ALA A 95 -5.52 -23.80 -22.15
C ALA A 95 -6.34 -25.09 -22.32
N THR A 96 -7.66 -24.96 -22.50
CA THR A 96 -8.55 -26.12 -22.73
C THR A 96 -8.52 -26.68 -24.15
N GLU A 97 -8.12 -25.85 -25.10
CA GLU A 97 -8.05 -26.23 -26.54
C GLU A 97 -6.65 -26.67 -26.99
N MET A 98 -5.63 -26.51 -26.15
CA MET A 98 -4.24 -26.83 -26.49
C MET A 98 -3.87 -28.29 -26.25
N SER A 99 -2.99 -28.80 -27.11
CA SER A 99 -2.25 -30.03 -26.80
C SER A 99 -1.28 -29.78 -25.61
N PRO A 100 -0.91 -30.83 -24.85
CA PRO A 100 0.08 -30.70 -23.78
C PRO A 100 1.42 -30.10 -24.24
N ALA A 101 1.82 -30.34 -25.47
CA ALA A 101 3.03 -29.77 -26.06
C ALA A 101 2.89 -28.27 -26.32
N GLU A 102 1.78 -27.84 -26.93
CA GLU A 102 1.47 -26.42 -27.14
C GLU A 102 1.26 -25.68 -25.84
N PHE A 103 0.62 -26.31 -24.85
CA PHE A 103 0.50 -25.76 -23.52
C PHE A 103 1.87 -25.52 -22.87
N LYS A 104 2.77 -26.52 -22.95
CA LYS A 104 4.13 -26.45 -22.46
C LYS A 104 4.92 -25.34 -23.16
N GLU A 105 4.84 -25.26 -24.47
CA GLU A 105 5.52 -24.22 -25.24
C GLU A 105 4.99 -22.82 -24.96
N ARG A 106 3.68 -22.67 -24.88
CA ARG A 106 3.03 -21.37 -24.69
C ARG A 106 3.11 -20.84 -23.26
N PHE A 107 2.94 -21.70 -22.26
CA PHE A 107 2.89 -21.29 -20.86
C PHE A 107 4.22 -21.41 -20.11
N LEU A 108 5.13 -22.26 -20.58
CA LEU A 108 6.45 -22.40 -19.98
C LEU A 108 7.55 -21.65 -20.74
N TYR A 109 7.38 -21.43 -22.03
CA TYR A 109 8.43 -20.85 -22.88
C TYR A 109 7.97 -19.66 -23.73
N GLY A 110 6.72 -19.26 -23.64
CA GLY A 110 6.11 -18.37 -24.62
C GLY A 110 6.18 -16.88 -24.30
N GLU A 111 7.34 -16.25 -24.44
CA GLU A 111 7.46 -14.78 -24.45
C GLU A 111 6.48 -14.11 -25.44
N LYS A 112 6.27 -14.69 -26.59
CA LYS A 112 5.47 -14.09 -27.67
C LYS A 112 3.96 -14.02 -27.39
N THR A 113 3.44 -14.90 -26.55
CA THR A 113 1.99 -14.97 -26.31
C THR A 113 1.58 -14.11 -25.13
N LEU A 114 2.40 -14.05 -24.11
CA LEU A 114 2.10 -13.25 -22.91
C LEU A 114 2.38 -11.77 -23.09
N GLY A 115 3.38 -11.40 -23.87
CA GLY A 115 3.59 -10.00 -24.25
C GLY A 115 2.37 -9.37 -24.96
N LYS A 116 1.46 -10.20 -25.50
CA LYS A 116 0.18 -9.74 -26.07
C LYS A 116 -0.96 -9.72 -25.07
N LEU A 117 -0.86 -10.51 -23.99
CA LEU A 117 -1.89 -10.61 -22.95
C LEU A 117 -1.73 -9.59 -21.85
N TYR A 118 -0.51 -9.12 -21.61
CA TYR A 118 -0.24 -8.07 -20.65
C TYR A 118 -0.33 -6.71 -21.31
N ARG A 119 -0.98 -5.79 -20.63
CA ARG A 119 -1.02 -4.41 -21.09
C ARG A 119 0.34 -3.75 -20.94
N LYS A 120 0.62 -2.86 -21.88
CA LYS A 120 1.63 -1.83 -21.75
C LYS A 120 1.47 -1.13 -20.41
N GLY A 121 2.51 -1.10 -19.59
CA GLY A 121 2.51 -0.50 -18.27
C GLY A 121 2.12 -1.40 -17.09
N ASP A 122 1.64 -2.62 -17.33
CA ASP A 122 1.19 -3.50 -16.25
C ASP A 122 2.27 -4.41 -15.69
N MET A 123 3.23 -4.83 -16.52
CA MET A 123 4.25 -5.79 -16.09
C MET A 123 5.58 -5.56 -16.77
N VAL A 124 6.64 -5.89 -16.04
CA VAL A 124 7.96 -6.13 -16.65
C VAL A 124 7.93 -7.51 -17.28
N PRO A 125 8.24 -7.67 -18.58
CA PRO A 125 8.37 -8.98 -19.22
C PRO A 125 9.42 -9.80 -18.49
N VAL A 126 9.10 -11.06 -18.24
CA VAL A 126 10.01 -11.99 -17.59
C VAL A 126 10.27 -13.18 -18.49
N ARG A 127 11.48 -13.70 -18.41
CA ARG A 127 11.82 -14.93 -19.11
C ARG A 127 11.13 -16.09 -18.41
N ARG A 128 10.18 -16.67 -19.11
CA ARG A 128 9.40 -17.78 -18.55
C ARG A 128 10.13 -19.10 -18.51
N GLU A 129 11.18 -19.25 -19.28
CA GLU A 129 12.06 -20.42 -19.20
C GLU A 129 12.63 -20.65 -17.78
N TRP A 130 12.58 -19.63 -16.93
CA TRP A 130 13.02 -19.78 -15.54
C TRP A 130 11.97 -20.38 -14.61
N ARG A 131 10.72 -20.45 -15.04
CA ARG A 131 9.65 -21.08 -14.27
C ARG A 131 9.39 -22.48 -14.78
N GLY A 132 9.51 -23.47 -13.91
CA GLY A 132 9.15 -24.86 -14.20
C GLY A 132 7.64 -25.08 -14.17
N ALA A 133 7.19 -26.24 -14.63
CA ALA A 133 5.78 -26.65 -14.61
C ALA A 133 5.15 -26.58 -13.21
N ALA A 134 5.93 -26.92 -12.17
CA ALA A 134 5.48 -26.85 -10.78
C ALA A 134 5.19 -25.42 -10.33
N ASP A 135 6.03 -24.45 -10.70
CA ASP A 135 5.82 -23.04 -10.38
C ASP A 135 4.61 -22.47 -11.13
N THR A 136 4.44 -22.85 -12.40
CA THR A 136 3.27 -22.47 -13.19
C THR A 136 1.97 -23.01 -12.58
N ALA A 137 1.94 -24.29 -12.21
CA ALA A 137 0.80 -24.91 -11.55
C ALA A 137 0.50 -24.23 -10.18
N TYR A 138 1.54 -23.87 -9.44
CA TYR A 138 1.39 -23.14 -8.18
C TYR A 138 0.84 -21.73 -8.39
N ASP A 139 1.21 -21.05 -9.45
CA ASP A 139 0.69 -19.74 -9.84
C ASP A 139 -0.83 -19.78 -10.08
N PHE A 140 -1.30 -20.77 -10.84
CA PHE A 140 -2.74 -20.96 -11.06
C PHE A 140 -3.50 -21.27 -9.77
N TYR A 141 -2.95 -22.15 -8.93
CA TYR A 141 -3.53 -22.44 -7.61
C TYR A 141 -3.67 -21.19 -6.77
N ARG A 142 -2.64 -20.39 -6.71
CA ARG A 142 -2.61 -19.15 -5.94
C ARG A 142 -3.61 -18.13 -6.48
N TRP A 143 -3.68 -17.96 -7.79
CA TRP A 143 -4.65 -17.11 -8.44
C TRP A 143 -6.09 -17.50 -8.07
N ALA A 144 -6.44 -18.77 -8.20
CA ALA A 144 -7.75 -19.29 -7.81
C ALA A 144 -8.03 -19.09 -6.32
N LYS A 145 -7.01 -19.29 -5.48
CA LYS A 145 -7.10 -19.08 -4.03
C LYS A 145 -7.39 -17.62 -3.67
N MET A 146 -6.75 -16.68 -4.35
CA MET A 146 -6.95 -15.25 -4.13
C MET A 146 -8.38 -14.83 -4.51
N TRP A 147 -8.86 -15.22 -5.68
CA TRP A 147 -10.24 -14.97 -6.09
C TRP A 147 -11.25 -15.62 -5.13
N GLY A 148 -11.00 -16.86 -4.73
CA GLY A 148 -11.84 -17.54 -3.74
C GLY A 148 -11.93 -16.79 -2.42
N MET A 149 -10.82 -16.25 -1.93
CA MET A 149 -10.77 -15.43 -0.72
C MET A 149 -11.59 -14.14 -0.87
N LEU A 150 -11.39 -13.40 -1.96
CA LEU A 150 -12.13 -12.17 -2.22
C LEU A 150 -13.64 -12.42 -2.28
N LEU A 151 -14.06 -13.38 -3.08
CA LEU A 151 -15.48 -13.74 -3.24
C LEU A 151 -16.10 -14.18 -1.91
N MET A 152 -15.42 -15.01 -1.14
CA MET A 152 -15.92 -15.46 0.18
C MET A 152 -16.01 -14.31 1.18
N THR A 153 -15.03 -13.41 1.19
CA THR A 153 -15.00 -12.30 2.13
C THR A 153 -16.10 -11.30 1.83
N PHE A 154 -16.22 -10.86 0.58
CA PHE A 154 -17.25 -9.88 0.17
C PHE A 154 -18.66 -10.47 0.19
N SER A 155 -18.84 -11.79 0.00
CA SER A 155 -20.16 -12.43 0.06
C SER A 155 -20.76 -12.46 1.46
N ARG A 156 -19.97 -12.31 2.51
CA ARG A 156 -20.46 -12.33 3.91
C ARG A 156 -21.37 -11.16 4.22
N ASP A 157 -21.10 -9.99 3.62
CA ASP A 157 -21.88 -8.77 3.78
C ASP A 157 -22.06 -8.11 2.39
N LEU A 158 -22.64 -8.87 1.47
CA LEU A 158 -22.70 -8.53 0.04
C LEU A 158 -23.38 -7.20 -0.23
N VAL A 159 -24.49 -6.91 0.43
CA VAL A 159 -25.24 -5.68 0.16
C VAL A 159 -24.46 -4.43 0.60
N PRO A 160 -23.93 -4.35 1.82
CA PRO A 160 -23.05 -3.25 2.20
C PRO A 160 -21.83 -3.12 1.27
N ALA A 161 -21.17 -4.24 0.92
CA ALA A 161 -20.02 -4.23 0.05
C ALA A 161 -20.33 -3.67 -1.34
N LEU A 162 -21.42 -4.13 -1.96
CA LEU A 162 -21.87 -3.60 -3.26
C LEU A 162 -22.24 -2.12 -3.19
N ASN A 163 -22.96 -1.71 -2.15
CA ASN A 163 -23.31 -0.30 -1.97
C ASN A 163 -22.04 0.57 -1.85
N SER A 164 -21.08 0.17 -1.03
CA SER A 164 -19.83 0.92 -0.84
C SER A 164 -19.01 0.98 -2.12
N THR A 165 -19.02 -0.06 -2.95
CA THR A 165 -18.38 -0.06 -4.26
C THR A 165 -18.93 1.04 -5.18
N PHE A 166 -20.23 1.37 -5.07
CA PHE A 166 -20.82 2.47 -5.82
C PHE A 166 -20.56 3.85 -5.21
N TYR A 167 -20.32 3.93 -3.90
CA TYR A 167 -19.95 5.19 -3.25
C TYR A 167 -18.49 5.52 -3.44
N TYR A 168 -17.60 4.52 -3.35
CA TYR A 168 -16.15 4.66 -3.30
C TYR A 168 -15.50 3.97 -4.48
N ARG A 169 -15.09 4.74 -5.47
CA ARG A 169 -14.49 4.20 -6.70
C ARG A 169 -13.24 3.37 -6.45
N TRP A 170 -12.41 3.78 -5.50
CA TRP A 170 -11.19 3.06 -5.15
C TRP A 170 -11.44 1.62 -4.67
N MET A 171 -12.62 1.32 -4.13
CA MET A 171 -12.96 -0.06 -3.74
C MET A 171 -13.05 -1.02 -4.92
N ILE A 172 -13.42 -0.54 -6.10
CA ILE A 172 -13.43 -1.36 -7.33
C ILE A 172 -12.00 -1.72 -7.71
N SER A 173 -11.09 -0.75 -7.64
CA SER A 173 -9.68 -0.96 -7.97
C SER A 173 -9.04 -2.05 -7.10
N TYR A 174 -9.52 -2.21 -5.87
CA TYR A 174 -9.05 -3.26 -4.99
C TYR A 174 -9.28 -4.68 -5.55
N MET A 175 -10.30 -4.89 -6.36
CA MET A 175 -10.53 -6.17 -7.02
C MET A 175 -9.42 -6.54 -8.02
N CYS A 176 -8.58 -5.59 -8.39
CA CYS A 176 -7.41 -5.80 -9.26
C CYS A 176 -6.16 -6.29 -8.50
N CYS A 177 -6.26 -6.58 -7.20
CA CYS A 177 -5.14 -7.05 -6.38
C CYS A 177 -4.47 -8.34 -6.88
N VAL A 178 -5.20 -9.15 -7.64
CA VAL A 178 -4.63 -10.33 -8.29
C VAL A 178 -3.56 -9.93 -9.31
N GLY A 179 -3.81 -8.88 -10.08
CA GLY A 179 -2.83 -8.30 -11.01
C GLY A 179 -1.61 -7.70 -10.30
N PHE A 180 -1.82 -7.05 -9.15
CA PHE A 180 -0.71 -6.60 -8.31
C PHE A 180 0.23 -7.74 -7.93
N MET A 181 -0.33 -8.88 -7.53
CA MET A 181 0.46 -10.05 -7.16
C MET A 181 1.32 -10.56 -8.32
N ASP A 182 0.78 -10.56 -9.55
CA ASP A 182 1.54 -10.96 -10.75
C ASP A 182 2.70 -10.01 -11.03
N LYS A 183 2.50 -8.71 -10.87
CA LYS A 183 3.58 -7.71 -11.00
C LYS A 183 4.69 -7.95 -9.99
N ASN A 184 4.33 -8.10 -8.73
CA ASN A 184 5.29 -8.21 -7.63
C ASN A 184 6.03 -9.55 -7.58
N THR A 185 5.57 -10.54 -8.32
CA THR A 185 6.26 -11.83 -8.46
C THR A 185 6.99 -12.01 -9.79
N SER A 186 7.10 -10.93 -10.58
CA SER A 186 7.80 -10.96 -11.87
C SER A 186 9.24 -11.43 -11.72
N GLY A 187 9.64 -12.47 -12.43
CA GLY A 187 10.98 -13.06 -12.37
C GLY A 187 11.23 -14.03 -11.21
N GLN A 188 10.34 -14.13 -10.23
CA GLN A 188 10.50 -15.05 -9.11
C GLN A 188 10.17 -16.49 -9.50
N LYS A 189 10.85 -17.45 -8.88
CA LYS A 189 10.64 -18.89 -9.04
C LYS A 189 10.82 -19.62 -7.69
N GLY A 190 10.35 -20.86 -7.62
CA GLY A 190 10.61 -21.76 -6.51
C GLY A 190 10.22 -21.20 -5.12
N SER A 191 11.17 -21.16 -4.22
CA SER A 191 10.95 -20.71 -2.84
C SER A 191 10.59 -19.23 -2.75
N ALA A 192 11.23 -18.36 -3.52
CA ALA A 192 10.94 -16.92 -3.55
C ALA A 192 9.49 -16.63 -4.00
N LEU A 193 9.04 -17.28 -5.07
CA LEU A 193 7.67 -17.17 -5.55
C LEU A 193 6.65 -17.59 -4.47
N LYS A 194 6.92 -18.69 -3.78
CA LYS A 194 6.03 -19.18 -2.71
C LYS A 194 5.95 -18.24 -1.52
N MET A 195 7.09 -17.67 -1.10
CA MET A 195 7.13 -16.71 0.00
C MET A 195 6.36 -15.43 -0.36
N SER A 196 6.61 -14.86 -1.53
CA SER A 196 5.89 -13.67 -2.00
C SER A 196 4.38 -13.90 -2.08
N HIS A 197 3.95 -15.06 -2.57
CA HIS A 197 2.53 -15.40 -2.63
C HIS A 197 1.87 -15.52 -1.25
N LEU A 198 2.57 -16.08 -0.27
CA LEU A 198 2.04 -16.22 1.09
C LEU A 198 1.83 -14.84 1.73
N MET A 199 2.82 -13.98 1.61
CA MET A 199 2.78 -12.64 2.17
C MET A 199 1.70 -11.78 1.51
N THR A 200 1.70 -11.72 0.18
CA THR A 200 0.72 -10.94 -0.58
C THR A 200 -0.71 -11.42 -0.33
N TYR A 201 -0.92 -12.73 -0.28
CA TYR A 201 -2.24 -13.28 0.04
C TYR A 201 -2.73 -12.83 1.43
N ASP A 202 -1.86 -12.81 2.42
CA ASP A 202 -2.24 -12.48 3.78
C ASP A 202 -2.58 -10.99 3.94
N ILE A 203 -1.80 -10.11 3.31
CA ILE A 203 -2.10 -8.68 3.23
C ILE A 203 -3.49 -8.47 2.63
N PHE A 204 -3.73 -9.01 1.44
CA PHE A 204 -5.00 -8.79 0.74
C PHE A 204 -6.20 -9.41 1.45
N ARG A 205 -6.02 -10.51 2.17
CA ARG A 205 -7.04 -11.07 3.04
C ARG A 205 -7.41 -10.08 4.15
N TYR A 206 -6.43 -9.57 4.84
CA TYR A 206 -6.65 -8.61 5.94
C TYR A 206 -7.35 -7.34 5.43
N VAL A 207 -6.88 -6.79 4.32
CA VAL A 207 -7.50 -5.60 3.70
C VAL A 207 -8.92 -5.87 3.28
N ALA A 208 -9.20 -7.00 2.62
CA ALA A 208 -10.55 -7.36 2.20
C ALA A 208 -11.51 -7.47 3.40
N GLU A 209 -11.06 -8.05 4.50
CA GLU A 209 -11.82 -8.13 5.75
C GLU A 209 -12.12 -6.74 6.32
N ASN A 210 -11.13 -5.84 6.33
CA ASN A 210 -11.32 -4.47 6.79
C ASN A 210 -12.24 -3.65 5.87
N LEU A 211 -12.15 -3.84 4.54
CA LEU A 211 -13.06 -3.19 3.59
C LEU A 211 -14.52 -3.59 3.83
N VAL A 212 -14.77 -4.86 4.18
CA VAL A 212 -16.12 -5.32 4.54
C VAL A 212 -16.59 -4.64 5.83
N PHE A 213 -15.73 -4.50 6.84
CA PHE A 213 -16.06 -3.75 8.05
C PHE A 213 -16.32 -2.27 7.78
N LEU A 214 -15.50 -1.62 6.97
CA LEU A 214 -15.70 -0.24 6.55
C LEU A 214 -17.04 -0.08 5.82
N ALA A 215 -17.35 -0.95 4.89
CA ALA A 215 -18.61 -0.95 4.16
C ALA A 215 -19.81 -1.13 5.10
N LYS A 216 -19.70 -2.05 6.04
CA LYS A 216 -20.76 -2.39 6.99
C LYS A 216 -20.99 -1.30 8.02
N GLY A 217 -19.93 -0.63 8.48
CA GLY A 217 -20.00 0.45 9.47
C GLY A 217 -20.35 1.80 8.89
N ASP A 218 -20.28 1.96 7.57
CA ASP A 218 -20.51 3.26 6.92
C ASP A 218 -21.91 3.79 7.17
N LYS A 219 -22.01 4.99 7.71
CA LYS A 219 -23.27 5.70 7.96
C LYS A 219 -24.10 5.91 6.68
N LYS A 220 -23.44 5.97 5.52
CA LYS A 220 -24.12 6.08 4.22
C LYS A 220 -24.91 4.82 3.85
N ASN A 221 -24.49 3.67 4.33
CA ASN A 221 -25.20 2.41 4.16
C ASN A 221 -26.36 2.24 5.16
N GLY A 222 -26.64 3.24 6.00
CA GLY A 222 -27.68 3.17 7.04
C GLY A 222 -27.33 2.21 8.17
N ASN A 223 -26.15 1.66 8.18
CA ASN A 223 -25.68 0.76 9.19
C ASN A 223 -25.15 1.50 10.41
N SER A 224 -25.46 0.94 11.53
CA SER A 224 -25.62 1.68 12.72
C SER A 224 -24.50 1.54 13.72
N SER A 225 -24.75 2.29 14.66
CA SER A 225 -24.21 2.56 15.95
C SER A 225 -23.51 1.40 16.68
N GLU A 226 -23.96 0.16 16.60
CA GLU A 226 -23.37 -0.92 17.42
C GLU A 226 -22.00 -1.39 16.93
N LEU A 227 -21.80 -1.51 15.61
CA LEU A 227 -20.46 -1.78 15.07
C LEU A 227 -19.54 -0.60 15.26
N ASN A 228 -20.04 0.61 14.99
CA ASN A 228 -19.25 1.84 15.12
C ASN A 228 -18.75 2.08 16.55
N LYS A 229 -19.49 1.67 17.58
CA LYS A 229 -19.03 1.75 18.97
C LYS A 229 -17.80 0.89 19.25
N LYS A 230 -17.53 -0.13 18.44
CA LYS A 230 -16.42 -1.06 18.61
C LYS A 230 -15.25 -0.82 17.67
N VAL A 231 -15.34 0.18 16.80
CA VAL A 231 -14.29 0.48 15.82
C VAL A 231 -13.56 1.74 16.22
N VAL A 232 -12.25 1.62 16.36
CA VAL A 232 -11.31 2.74 16.48
C VAL A 232 -10.57 2.86 15.17
N LEU A 233 -10.65 4.03 14.56
CA LEU A 233 -9.90 4.33 13.36
C LEU A 233 -8.53 4.89 13.75
N PHE A 234 -7.51 4.62 12.97
CA PHE A 234 -6.20 5.24 13.14
C PHE A 234 -5.59 5.56 11.77
N ASP A 235 -4.64 6.47 11.77
CA ASP A 235 -3.89 6.82 10.57
C ASP A 235 -2.89 5.73 10.19
N GLU A 236 -2.25 5.91 9.06
CA GLU A 236 -1.32 4.92 8.51
C GLU A 236 -0.07 4.69 9.37
N MET A 237 0.25 5.67 10.21
CA MET A 237 1.49 5.66 10.99
C MET A 237 1.26 5.48 12.50
N THR A 238 0.01 5.38 12.91
CA THR A 238 -0.32 4.95 14.27
C THR A 238 -0.29 3.44 14.33
N MET A 239 0.68 2.90 15.01
CA MET A 239 0.93 1.47 15.03
C MET A 239 -0.14 0.69 15.78
N GLY A 240 -0.52 -0.46 15.25
CA GLY A 240 -1.58 -1.32 15.79
C GLY A 240 -1.38 -1.79 17.23
N GLN A 241 -0.17 -1.68 17.77
CA GLN A 241 0.14 -2.04 19.15
C GLN A 241 -0.64 -1.20 20.18
N ILE A 242 -1.02 0.05 19.84
CA ILE A 242 -1.86 0.88 20.72
C ILE A 242 -3.22 0.25 20.99
N MET A 243 -3.69 -0.64 20.11
CA MET A 243 -4.96 -1.34 20.27
C MET A 243 -4.85 -2.64 21.05
N ALA A 244 -3.63 -3.11 21.32
CA ALA A 244 -3.38 -4.42 21.93
C ALA A 244 -4.05 -4.63 23.31
N GLY A 245 -4.22 -3.54 24.06
CA GLY A 245 -4.90 -3.58 25.35
C GLY A 245 -6.43 -3.53 25.28
N PHE A 246 -7.03 -3.41 24.08
CA PHE A 246 -8.47 -3.31 23.88
C PHE A 246 -9.03 -4.53 23.13
N PRO A 247 -9.13 -5.71 23.75
CA PRO A 247 -9.51 -6.94 23.05
C PRO A 247 -10.94 -6.94 22.48
N ASP A 248 -11.80 -6.04 22.95
CA ASP A 248 -13.19 -5.92 22.49
C ASP A 248 -13.37 -4.86 21.39
N LEU A 249 -12.32 -4.14 21.03
CA LEU A 249 -12.33 -3.13 19.98
C LEU A 249 -11.60 -3.64 18.74
N LEU A 250 -12.01 -3.11 17.59
CA LEU A 250 -11.35 -3.33 16.31
C LEU A 250 -10.65 -2.06 15.88
N GLY A 251 -9.34 -2.11 15.75
CA GLY A 251 -8.55 -1.04 15.15
C GLY A 251 -8.54 -1.18 13.62
N ILE A 252 -8.85 -0.10 12.90
CA ILE A 252 -8.83 -0.08 11.43
C ILE A 252 -7.93 1.06 10.95
N PRO A 253 -6.90 0.78 10.16
CA PRO A 253 -6.08 1.80 9.51
C PRO A 253 -6.90 2.43 8.37
N TYR A 254 -7.40 3.62 8.64
CA TYR A 254 -8.47 4.19 7.82
C TYR A 254 -7.97 4.85 6.54
N GLN A 255 -6.88 5.61 6.62
CA GLN A 255 -6.34 6.35 5.48
C GLN A 255 -5.52 5.46 4.54
N LEU A 256 -4.82 4.48 5.08
CA LEU A 256 -3.98 3.58 4.31
C LEU A 256 -4.75 2.81 3.22
N MET A 257 -6.01 2.43 3.51
CA MET A 257 -6.81 1.61 2.60
C MET A 257 -7.03 2.26 1.23
N PRO A 258 -7.59 3.51 1.14
CA PRO A 258 -7.86 4.11 -0.16
C PRO A 258 -6.61 4.71 -0.83
N VAL A 259 -5.65 5.15 -0.04
CA VAL A 259 -4.54 5.94 -0.55
C VAL A 259 -3.35 5.05 -0.88
N PHE A 260 -2.85 4.36 0.10
CA PHE A 260 -1.59 3.64 -0.02
C PHE A 260 -1.73 2.35 -0.83
N LEU A 261 -2.51 1.41 -0.32
CA LEU A 261 -2.62 0.09 -0.93
C LEU A 261 -3.31 0.10 -2.28
N VAL A 262 -4.34 0.92 -2.43
CA VAL A 262 -5.05 0.96 -3.72
C VAL A 262 -4.22 1.63 -4.80
N SER A 263 -3.36 2.61 -4.47
CA SER A 263 -2.45 3.22 -5.45
C SER A 263 -1.40 2.26 -5.99
N GLU A 264 -0.94 1.33 -5.16
CA GLU A 264 -0.02 0.27 -5.63
C GLU A 264 -0.70 -0.73 -6.55
N ILE A 265 -1.99 -1.00 -6.32
CA ILE A 265 -2.78 -1.89 -7.16
C ILE A 265 -3.17 -1.18 -8.46
N ASP A 266 -3.66 0.05 -8.34
CA ASP A 266 -4.16 0.86 -9.42
C ASP A 266 -3.57 2.27 -9.39
N GLN A 267 -2.62 2.48 -10.23
CA GLN A 267 -1.74 3.64 -10.28
C GLN A 267 -2.44 4.98 -10.52
N LEU A 268 -3.67 4.97 -10.98
CA LEU A 268 -4.44 6.19 -11.24
C LEU A 268 -5.47 6.51 -10.16
N THR A 269 -5.53 5.70 -9.10
CA THR A 269 -6.57 5.85 -8.07
C THR A 269 -6.47 7.19 -7.33
N CYS A 270 -5.27 7.65 -7.03
CA CYS A 270 -5.05 8.89 -6.28
C CYS A 270 -5.19 10.16 -7.10
N VAL A 271 -5.00 10.08 -8.41
CA VAL A 271 -5.02 11.24 -9.31
C VAL A 271 -6.27 12.15 -9.14
N PRO A 272 -7.51 11.62 -9.13
CA PRO A 272 -8.69 12.47 -8.94
C PRO A 272 -8.76 13.14 -7.57
N TYR A 273 -8.15 12.55 -6.56
CA TYR A 273 -8.13 13.11 -5.20
C TYR A 273 -7.11 14.23 -5.09
N ILE A 274 -5.93 14.07 -5.69
CA ILE A 274 -4.92 15.13 -5.80
C ILE A 274 -5.52 16.33 -6.54
N ASP A 275 -6.10 16.12 -7.72
CA ASP A 275 -6.76 17.18 -8.50
C ASP A 275 -7.86 17.90 -7.70
N ALA A 276 -8.63 17.15 -6.90
CA ALA A 276 -9.70 17.73 -6.11
C ALA A 276 -9.15 18.66 -5.02
N VAL A 277 -8.16 18.23 -4.26
CA VAL A 277 -7.64 19.04 -3.15
C VAL A 277 -6.85 20.24 -3.66
N GLU A 278 -6.11 20.13 -4.75
CA GLU A 278 -5.45 21.26 -5.40
C GLU A 278 -6.46 22.31 -5.88
N SER A 279 -7.60 21.85 -6.43
CA SER A 279 -8.69 22.74 -6.81
C SER A 279 -9.32 23.48 -5.61
N PHE A 280 -9.12 22.97 -4.39
CA PHE A 280 -9.51 23.63 -3.14
C PHE A 280 -8.42 24.52 -2.55
N GLY A 281 -7.27 24.61 -3.21
CA GLY A 281 -6.19 25.54 -2.87
C GLY A 281 -5.04 24.92 -2.08
N LEU A 282 -4.96 23.59 -1.96
CA LEU A 282 -3.75 22.96 -1.44
C LEU A 282 -2.61 23.11 -2.46
N PRO A 283 -1.43 23.57 -2.04
CA PRO A 283 -0.31 23.68 -2.96
C PRO A 283 0.11 22.35 -3.57
N ALA A 284 0.39 22.33 -4.87
CA ALA A 284 0.84 21.15 -5.61
C ALA A 284 2.19 20.58 -5.14
N ASP A 285 2.96 21.37 -4.39
CA ASP A 285 4.23 20.97 -3.79
C ASP A 285 4.07 20.34 -2.39
N THR A 286 2.84 19.99 -2.01
CA THR A 286 2.56 19.21 -0.79
C THR A 286 2.72 17.73 -1.09
N CYS A 287 3.24 16.96 -0.13
CA CYS A 287 3.38 15.51 -0.29
C CYS A 287 2.07 14.86 -0.79
N PRO A 288 2.11 14.05 -1.85
CA PRO A 288 0.92 13.54 -2.51
C PRO A 288 0.15 12.52 -1.67
N VAL A 289 0.76 11.88 -0.66
CA VAL A 289 0.06 10.98 0.27
C VAL A 289 -1.02 11.75 1.05
N PRO A 290 -0.68 12.72 1.91
CA PRO A 290 -1.69 13.51 2.63
C PRO A 290 -2.57 14.34 1.68
N SER A 291 -2.07 14.75 0.51
CA SER A 291 -2.89 15.41 -0.51
C SER A 291 -4.00 14.50 -1.03
N SER A 292 -3.69 13.24 -1.30
CA SER A 292 -4.67 12.24 -1.72
C SER A 292 -5.71 11.96 -0.63
N GLU A 293 -5.29 11.90 0.63
CA GLU A 293 -6.17 11.72 1.79
C GLU A 293 -7.13 12.89 1.94
N CYS A 294 -6.62 14.12 1.95
CA CYS A 294 -7.43 15.32 1.98
C CYS A 294 -8.39 15.38 0.80
N GLY A 295 -7.92 15.04 -0.40
CA GLY A 295 -8.75 15.01 -1.60
C GLY A 295 -9.87 13.98 -1.53
N ALA A 296 -9.60 12.81 -0.98
CA ALA A 296 -10.63 11.79 -0.75
C ALA A 296 -11.70 12.29 0.24
N LEU A 297 -11.29 13.04 1.27
CA LEU A 297 -12.22 13.71 2.19
C LEU A 297 -13.02 14.82 1.51
N VAL A 298 -12.37 15.64 0.67
CA VAL A 298 -13.01 16.72 -0.09
C VAL A 298 -14.15 16.20 -0.95
N VAL A 299 -13.92 15.10 -1.65
CA VAL A 299 -14.95 14.51 -2.53
C VAL A 299 -15.83 13.48 -1.84
N ASP A 300 -15.76 13.37 -0.51
CA ASP A 300 -16.56 12.44 0.27
C ASP A 300 -16.36 10.97 -0.15
N ALA A 301 -15.13 10.61 -0.47
CA ALA A 301 -14.74 9.28 -0.95
C ALA A 301 -14.26 8.32 0.15
N LEU A 302 -14.42 8.70 1.41
CA LEU A 302 -14.11 7.84 2.55
C LEU A 302 -15.37 7.42 3.32
N PRO A 303 -15.43 6.19 3.83
CA PRO A 303 -16.53 5.74 4.67
C PRO A 303 -16.64 6.57 5.96
N HIS A 304 -17.82 7.02 6.31
CA HIS A 304 -18.06 7.73 7.56
C HIS A 304 -18.47 6.74 8.65
N MET A 305 -17.53 6.34 9.50
CA MET A 305 -17.74 5.34 10.53
C MET A 305 -16.77 5.53 11.72
N GLY A 306 -16.87 4.62 12.69
CA GLY A 306 -16.00 4.56 13.86
C GLY A 306 -16.53 5.34 15.07
N SER A 307 -15.97 5.01 16.25
CA SER A 307 -16.23 5.71 17.51
C SER A 307 -15.29 6.88 17.74
N CYS A 308 -14.04 6.72 17.34
CA CYS A 308 -13.03 7.77 17.40
C CYS A 308 -11.91 7.49 16.38
N PHE A 309 -11.05 8.47 16.23
CA PHE A 309 -9.86 8.40 15.39
C PHE A 309 -8.61 8.75 16.20
N ILE A 310 -7.58 7.93 16.10
CA ILE A 310 -6.26 8.19 16.65
C ILE A 310 -5.36 8.60 15.50
N SER A 311 -4.86 9.81 15.56
CA SER A 311 -3.87 10.34 14.66
C SER A 311 -2.53 10.41 15.37
N SER A 312 -1.45 10.45 14.64
CA SER A 312 -0.13 10.68 15.20
C SER A 312 0.58 11.86 14.56
N SER A 313 1.55 12.42 15.28
CA SER A 313 2.43 13.47 14.73
C SER A 313 3.48 12.88 13.76
N MET A 314 3.27 11.67 13.33
CA MET A 314 4.14 10.96 12.40
C MET A 314 3.47 10.81 11.03
N PRO A 315 4.24 10.71 9.97
CA PRO A 315 5.70 10.90 9.94
C PRO A 315 6.10 12.37 9.81
N CYS A 316 5.19 13.26 9.42
CA CYS A 316 5.47 14.63 9.06
C CYS A 316 4.26 15.56 9.24
N ASP A 317 4.48 16.85 9.04
CA ASP A 317 3.45 17.92 9.05
C ASP A 317 2.34 17.68 8.01
N GLY A 318 2.64 17.06 6.88
CA GLY A 318 1.62 16.68 5.89
C GLY A 318 0.57 15.72 6.47
N SER A 319 0.99 14.70 7.19
CA SER A 319 0.07 13.77 7.88
C SER A 319 -0.74 14.46 8.97
N THR A 320 -0.12 15.35 9.74
CA THR A 320 -0.83 16.18 10.75
C THR A 320 -1.90 17.03 10.08
N MET A 321 -1.59 17.65 8.93
CA MET A 321 -2.56 18.43 8.16
C MET A 321 -3.75 17.56 7.69
N ALA A 322 -3.51 16.36 7.21
CA ALA A 322 -4.57 15.45 6.77
C ALA A 322 -5.49 15.05 7.94
N SER A 323 -4.92 14.78 9.11
CA SER A 323 -5.67 14.47 10.33
C SER A 323 -6.51 15.63 10.83
N GLU A 324 -5.98 16.84 10.81
CA GLU A 324 -6.73 18.06 11.10
C GLU A 324 -7.88 18.30 10.13
N TYR A 325 -7.63 18.06 8.85
CA TYR A 325 -8.67 18.17 7.84
C TYR A 325 -9.78 17.15 8.07
N MET A 326 -9.44 15.93 8.47
CA MET A 326 -10.39 14.89 8.80
C MET A 326 -11.25 15.25 10.02
N SER A 327 -10.66 15.80 11.08
CA SER A 327 -11.40 16.24 12.28
C SER A 327 -12.43 17.32 11.96
N ARG A 328 -12.12 18.23 11.05
CA ARG A 328 -13.06 19.26 10.56
C ARG A 328 -14.14 18.70 9.65
N ARG A 329 -13.78 17.66 8.86
CA ARG A 329 -14.72 17.03 7.93
C ARG A 329 -15.73 16.13 8.63
N PHE A 330 -15.35 15.51 9.71
CA PHE A 330 -16.18 14.63 10.53
C PHE A 330 -16.25 15.12 11.99
N PRO A 331 -16.96 16.25 12.24
CA PRO A 331 -16.98 16.88 13.57
C PRO A 331 -17.63 15.99 14.65
N ASP A 332 -18.38 14.97 14.26
CA ASP A 332 -18.99 14.00 15.17
C ASP A 332 -18.05 12.86 15.56
N LEU A 333 -16.86 12.81 14.94
CA LEU A 333 -15.85 11.78 15.21
C LEU A 333 -14.77 12.38 16.14
N PRO A 334 -14.73 11.99 17.42
CA PRO A 334 -13.67 12.44 18.30
C PRO A 334 -12.30 12.01 17.81
N VAL A 335 -11.32 12.93 17.87
CA VAL A 335 -9.95 12.69 17.40
C VAL A 335 -8.98 12.87 18.57
N TYR A 336 -8.05 11.97 18.71
CA TYR A 336 -6.89 12.11 19.58
C TYR A 336 -5.62 12.22 18.73
N HIS A 337 -4.84 13.26 18.96
CA HIS A 337 -3.55 13.45 18.31
C HIS A 337 -2.44 12.93 19.21
N LEU A 338 -1.97 11.73 18.93
CA LEU A 338 -0.86 11.13 19.65
C LEU A 338 0.46 11.80 19.22
N THR A 339 1.09 12.48 20.13
CA THR A 339 2.25 13.33 19.85
C THR A 339 3.53 12.70 20.39
N PHE A 340 4.54 12.64 19.54
CA PHE A 340 5.88 12.22 19.93
C PHE A 340 6.84 13.40 19.80
N PRO A 341 7.68 13.66 20.79
CA PRO A 341 8.71 14.67 20.70
C PRO A 341 9.67 14.40 19.55
N VAL A 342 10.21 15.45 18.94
CA VAL A 342 11.15 15.35 17.82
C VAL A 342 12.45 14.66 18.23
N ARG A 343 12.91 14.91 19.43
CA ARG A 343 14.12 14.31 19.99
C ARG A 343 13.84 12.89 20.46
N TYR A 344 14.66 11.94 20.11
CA TYR A 344 14.53 10.54 20.51
C TYR A 344 15.80 10.01 21.20
N GLU A 345 15.71 8.83 21.83
CA GLU A 345 16.76 8.19 22.61
C GLU A 345 17.16 9.00 23.88
N ASP A 346 16.24 9.80 24.35
CA ASP A 346 16.36 10.58 25.55
C ASP A 346 15.24 10.12 26.51
N GLU A 347 15.61 9.68 27.70
CA GLU A 347 14.66 9.07 28.65
C GLU A 347 13.55 10.05 29.05
N GLU A 348 13.87 11.33 29.23
CA GLU A 348 12.89 12.36 29.57
C GLU A 348 11.88 12.54 28.44
N THR A 349 12.37 12.59 27.20
CA THR A 349 11.54 12.68 25.99
C THR A 349 10.62 11.46 25.87
N THR A 350 11.14 10.27 26.10
CA THR A 350 10.34 9.04 26.08
C THR A 350 9.25 9.05 27.17
N ARG A 351 9.50 9.63 28.34
CA ARG A 351 8.49 9.77 29.39
C ARG A 351 7.33 10.66 28.96
N TYR A 352 7.58 11.75 28.23
CA TYR A 352 6.50 12.57 27.64
C TYR A 352 5.66 11.75 26.65
N ALA A 353 6.30 10.96 25.82
CA ALA A 353 5.58 10.07 24.90
C ALA A 353 4.73 9.03 25.66
N VAL A 354 5.22 8.49 26.78
CA VAL A 354 4.46 7.58 27.65
C VAL A 354 3.23 8.26 28.24
N ASP A 355 3.35 9.49 28.69
CA ASP A 355 2.23 10.23 29.25
C ASP A 355 1.16 10.50 28.19
N ASP A 356 1.57 10.78 26.96
CA ASP A 356 0.62 10.95 25.85
C ASP A 356 -0.03 9.63 25.44
N ILE A 357 0.70 8.51 25.44
CA ILE A 357 0.14 7.16 25.26
C ILE A 357 -0.91 6.85 26.34
N LYS A 358 -0.63 7.17 27.61
CA LYS A 358 -1.62 7.02 28.70
C LYS A 358 -2.86 7.89 28.46
N GLY A 359 -2.66 9.12 27.98
CA GLY A 359 -3.74 10.01 27.56
C GLY A 359 -4.60 9.42 26.44
N CYS A 360 -3.96 8.85 25.44
CA CYS A 360 -4.62 8.17 24.32
C CYS A 360 -5.44 6.94 24.80
N ILE A 361 -4.86 6.11 25.66
CA ILE A 361 -5.56 4.95 26.25
C ILE A 361 -6.81 5.43 27.00
N LYS A 362 -6.67 6.46 27.85
CA LYS A 362 -7.79 7.02 28.57
C LYS A 362 -8.86 7.60 27.64
N PHE A 363 -8.46 8.32 26.60
CA PHE A 363 -9.37 8.84 25.59
C PHE A 363 -10.20 7.73 24.93
N VAL A 364 -9.57 6.63 24.52
CA VAL A 364 -10.28 5.48 23.93
C VAL A 364 -11.25 4.88 24.95
N GLU A 365 -10.84 4.73 26.22
CA GLU A 365 -11.73 4.25 27.29
C GLU A 365 -12.95 5.16 27.48
N ASP A 366 -12.73 6.48 27.53
CA ASP A 366 -13.80 7.47 27.77
C ASP A 366 -14.80 7.53 26.60
N VAL A 367 -14.33 7.40 25.36
CA VAL A 367 -15.19 7.46 24.17
C VAL A 367 -15.93 6.16 23.92
N THR A 368 -15.26 5.02 24.08
CA THR A 368 -15.82 3.71 23.69
C THR A 368 -16.49 2.98 24.85
N GLY A 369 -16.16 3.31 26.09
CA GLY A 369 -16.54 2.57 27.29
C GLY A 369 -15.77 1.26 27.49
N ALA A 370 -14.86 0.89 26.58
CA ALA A 370 -13.98 -0.26 26.76
C ALA A 370 -12.96 0.01 27.88
N LYS A 371 -12.33 -1.04 28.38
CA LYS A 371 -11.29 -0.91 29.38
C LYS A 371 -10.01 -1.57 28.92
N TRP A 372 -8.89 -0.87 29.16
CA TRP A 372 -7.57 -1.40 28.87
C TRP A 372 -7.26 -2.64 29.71
N SER A 373 -6.82 -3.69 29.05
CA SER A 373 -6.43 -4.97 29.63
C SER A 373 -4.95 -5.25 29.44
N TRP A 374 -4.17 -5.17 30.51
CA TRP A 374 -2.76 -5.52 30.48
C TRP A 374 -2.50 -6.96 30.07
N ASN A 375 -3.38 -7.90 30.46
CA ASN A 375 -3.25 -9.29 30.04
C ASN A 375 -3.40 -9.44 28.53
N ALA A 376 -4.34 -8.71 27.92
CA ALA A 376 -4.51 -8.71 26.46
C ALA A 376 -3.29 -8.09 25.78
N TYR A 377 -2.82 -6.96 26.29
CA TYR A 377 -1.63 -6.27 25.78
C TYR A 377 -0.41 -7.18 25.79
N PHE A 378 -0.04 -7.76 26.92
CA PHE A 378 1.14 -8.63 27.02
C PHE A 378 1.01 -9.89 26.15
N LYS A 379 -0.20 -10.45 26.05
CA LYS A 379 -0.45 -11.60 25.17
C LYS A 379 -0.22 -11.26 23.69
N GLN A 380 -0.65 -10.10 23.25
CA GLN A 380 -0.42 -9.64 21.87
C GLN A 380 1.05 -9.31 21.65
N MET A 381 1.71 -8.62 22.59
CA MET A 381 3.11 -8.26 22.48
C MET A 381 4.04 -9.48 22.43
N LYS A 382 3.73 -10.54 23.14
CA LYS A 382 4.46 -11.83 23.01
C LYS A 382 4.40 -12.36 21.58
N ARG A 383 3.25 -12.28 20.91
CA ARG A 383 3.12 -12.66 19.51
C ARG A 383 3.88 -11.71 18.58
N PHE A 384 3.74 -10.42 18.79
CA PHE A 384 4.51 -9.41 18.04
C PHE A 384 6.02 -9.63 18.15
N ASN A 385 6.51 -9.95 19.34
CA ASN A 385 7.93 -10.25 19.55
C ASN A 385 8.37 -11.52 18.79
N GLU A 386 7.53 -12.54 18.72
CA GLU A 386 7.82 -13.75 17.94
C GLU A 386 7.87 -13.43 16.42
N GLU A 387 6.95 -12.61 15.92
CA GLU A 387 6.96 -12.12 14.54
C GLU A 387 8.22 -11.31 14.24
N THR A 388 8.61 -10.45 15.19
CA THR A 388 9.86 -9.68 15.13
C THR A 388 11.09 -10.56 15.05
N ALA A 389 11.13 -11.67 15.78
CA ALA A 389 12.26 -12.60 15.72
C ALA A 389 12.43 -13.21 14.32
N TYR A 390 11.33 -13.53 13.64
CA TYR A 390 11.39 -13.98 12.24
C TYR A 390 11.90 -12.88 11.31
N GLU A 391 11.55 -11.64 11.58
CA GLU A 391 12.02 -10.48 10.83
C GLU A 391 13.52 -10.29 10.94
N LEU A 392 14.04 -10.34 12.16
CA LEU A 392 15.49 -10.25 12.41
C LEU A 392 16.24 -11.40 11.75
N GLN A 393 15.71 -12.62 11.79
CA GLN A 393 16.32 -13.77 11.13
C GLN A 393 16.39 -13.58 9.61
N LYS A 394 15.38 -13.01 9.00
CA LYS A 394 15.40 -12.66 7.58
C LYS A 394 16.51 -11.67 7.24
N TRP A 395 16.71 -10.66 8.05
CA TRP A 395 17.78 -9.70 7.81
C TRP A 395 19.16 -10.36 7.89
N GLU A 396 19.37 -11.24 8.86
CA GLU A 396 20.64 -11.98 8.94
C GLU A 396 20.87 -12.85 7.69
N VAL A 397 19.82 -13.49 7.18
CA VAL A 397 19.93 -14.25 5.92
C VAL A 397 20.22 -13.33 4.73
N ASN A 398 19.57 -12.17 4.64
CA ASN A 398 19.75 -11.24 3.53
C ASN A 398 21.13 -10.55 3.53
N LYS A 399 21.80 -10.46 4.67
CA LYS A 399 23.20 -9.97 4.75
C LYS A 399 24.21 -10.96 4.15
N THR A 400 23.86 -12.22 3.99
CA THR A 400 24.74 -13.27 3.46
C THR A 400 24.87 -13.22 1.93
N ASP A 401 25.65 -14.15 1.37
CA ASP A 401 25.79 -14.31 -0.09
C ASP A 401 24.58 -14.98 -0.75
N TYR A 402 23.63 -15.48 0.04
CA TYR A 402 22.43 -16.15 -0.40
C TYR A 402 21.18 -15.48 0.20
N PRO A 403 20.90 -14.21 -0.11
CA PRO A 403 19.67 -13.55 0.34
C PRO A 403 18.45 -14.29 -0.21
N GLN A 404 17.42 -14.45 0.60
CA GLN A 404 16.27 -15.28 0.24
C GLN A 404 14.98 -14.50 0.05
N ILE A 405 14.82 -13.37 0.74
CA ILE A 405 13.60 -12.58 0.67
C ILE A 405 13.92 -11.23 0.04
N ILE A 406 13.50 -11.09 -1.21
CA ILE A 406 13.77 -9.92 -2.05
C ILE A 406 12.48 -9.51 -2.74
N GLY A 407 12.29 -8.22 -2.91
CA GLY A 407 11.20 -7.65 -3.68
C GLY A 407 10.06 -7.07 -2.87
N PRO A 408 9.17 -6.33 -3.53
CA PRO A 408 8.20 -5.45 -2.89
C PRO A 408 7.15 -6.18 -2.04
N SER A 409 6.81 -7.43 -2.35
CA SER A 409 5.84 -8.20 -1.56
C SER A 409 6.25 -8.36 -0.11
N TYR A 410 7.56 -8.46 0.13
CA TYR A 410 8.06 -8.59 1.49
C TYR A 410 7.98 -7.26 2.24
N GLU A 411 8.43 -6.18 1.62
CA GLU A 411 8.44 -4.86 2.25
C GLU A 411 7.02 -4.42 2.61
N LEU A 412 6.09 -4.61 1.69
CA LEU A 412 4.68 -4.31 1.94
C LEU A 412 4.11 -5.15 3.09
N PHE A 413 4.45 -6.45 3.15
CA PHE A 413 4.00 -7.34 4.23
C PHE A 413 4.57 -6.91 5.59
N ARG A 414 5.84 -6.57 5.63
CA ARG A 414 6.53 -6.10 6.82
C ARG A 414 5.90 -4.81 7.36
N LYS A 415 5.80 -3.79 6.51
CA LYS A 415 5.19 -2.51 6.84
C LYS A 415 3.77 -2.71 7.36
N TRP A 416 2.98 -3.49 6.64
CA TRP A 416 1.64 -3.82 7.01
C TRP A 416 1.52 -4.45 8.41
N ASN A 417 2.26 -5.50 8.65
CA ASN A 417 2.23 -6.20 9.94
C ASN A 417 2.69 -5.33 11.09
N TYR A 418 3.79 -4.61 10.87
CA TYR A 418 4.41 -3.82 11.91
C TYR A 418 3.57 -2.59 12.30
N GLU A 419 3.09 -1.86 11.33
CA GLU A 419 2.38 -0.60 11.53
C GLU A 419 0.88 -0.79 11.78
N MET A 420 0.26 -1.77 11.14
CA MET A 420 -1.19 -1.92 11.14
C MET A 420 -1.69 -3.04 12.04
N ASP A 421 -1.18 -4.25 11.86
CA ASP A 421 -1.63 -5.41 12.62
C ASP A 421 -1.06 -5.44 14.03
N GLY A 422 0.22 -5.09 14.19
CA GLY A 422 0.87 -5.04 15.50
C GLY A 422 0.80 -6.36 16.28
N GLY A 423 0.79 -7.50 15.61
CA GLY A 423 0.64 -8.81 16.21
C GLY A 423 -0.80 -9.18 16.61
N ALA A 424 -1.81 -8.45 16.14
CA ALA A 424 -3.21 -8.70 16.48
C ALA A 424 -3.75 -10.01 15.89
N ASP A 425 -3.46 -10.28 14.63
CA ASP A 425 -3.98 -11.44 13.90
C ASP A 425 -3.07 -12.67 14.01
N PRO A 426 -3.48 -13.75 14.71
CA PRO A 426 -2.67 -14.97 14.82
C PRO A 426 -2.45 -15.71 13.49
N ARG A 427 -3.17 -15.34 12.42
CA ARG A 427 -2.95 -15.90 11.07
C ARG A 427 -1.70 -15.31 10.44
N VAL A 428 -1.40 -14.06 10.73
CA VAL A 428 -0.17 -13.37 10.29
C VAL A 428 1.06 -14.07 10.86
N MET A 429 1.04 -14.45 12.14
CA MET A 429 2.08 -15.26 12.76
C MET A 429 2.32 -16.58 12.02
N LYS A 430 1.25 -17.28 11.60
CA LYS A 430 1.39 -18.52 10.82
C LYS A 430 2.05 -18.27 9.46
N THR A 431 1.80 -17.13 8.87
CA THR A 431 2.43 -16.72 7.61
C THR A 431 3.91 -16.46 7.83
N PHE A 432 4.29 -15.71 8.85
CA PHE A 432 5.70 -15.50 9.21
C PHE A 432 6.45 -16.81 9.40
N LYS A 433 5.91 -17.69 10.24
CA LYS A 433 6.52 -19.00 10.48
C LYS A 433 6.70 -19.80 9.19
N LYS A 434 5.68 -19.85 8.34
CA LYS A 434 5.73 -20.60 7.10
C LYS A 434 6.71 -20.00 6.10
N VAL A 435 6.76 -18.67 6.00
CA VAL A 435 7.75 -17.96 5.18
C VAL A 435 9.15 -18.24 5.69
N ASN A 436 9.36 -18.12 7.00
CA ASN A 436 10.64 -18.42 7.62
C ASN A 436 11.09 -19.87 7.39
N ASP A 437 10.21 -20.85 7.54
CA ASP A 437 10.50 -22.26 7.27
C ASP A 437 10.91 -22.52 5.82
N ILE A 438 10.32 -21.79 4.86
CA ILE A 438 10.69 -21.88 3.44
C ILE A 438 12.04 -21.21 3.22
N MET A 439 12.22 -20.01 3.76
CA MET A 439 13.44 -19.22 3.66
C MET A 439 14.65 -20.00 4.18
N MET A 440 14.56 -20.54 5.39
CA MET A 440 15.69 -21.26 6.02
C MET A 440 16.09 -22.51 5.23
N ARG A 441 15.09 -23.28 4.75
CA ARG A 441 15.39 -24.43 3.88
C ARG A 441 16.05 -24.06 2.56
N ALA A 442 15.63 -22.93 1.96
CA ALA A 442 16.24 -22.42 0.74
C ALA A 442 17.68 -21.94 1.01
N TYR A 443 17.87 -21.23 2.10
CA TYR A 443 19.19 -20.75 2.54
C TYR A 443 20.17 -21.90 2.81
N GLU A 444 19.75 -22.93 3.57
CA GLU A 444 20.55 -24.13 3.83
C GLU A 444 21.00 -24.85 2.56
N LYS A 445 20.13 -24.84 1.55
CA LYS A 445 20.43 -25.41 0.21
C LYS A 445 21.23 -24.45 -0.68
N ARG A 446 21.48 -23.25 -0.23
CA ARG A 446 22.11 -22.19 -1.01
C ARG A 446 21.36 -21.90 -2.32
N GLU A 447 20.03 -21.92 -2.26
CA GLU A 447 19.21 -21.57 -3.42
C GLU A 447 19.40 -20.08 -3.74
N GLU A 448 19.47 -19.78 -5.02
CA GLU A 448 19.41 -18.41 -5.51
C GLU A 448 17.95 -17.95 -5.54
N ALA A 449 17.64 -16.90 -4.75
CA ALA A 449 16.26 -16.50 -4.49
C ALA A 449 15.55 -15.94 -5.71
N TRP A 450 16.27 -15.34 -6.63
CA TRP A 450 15.68 -14.63 -7.75
C TRP A 450 15.77 -15.45 -9.05
N ARG A 451 16.64 -15.10 -9.92
CA ARG A 451 16.75 -15.70 -11.26
C ARG A 451 18.16 -16.09 -11.65
N GLY A 452 18.98 -16.32 -10.71
CA GLY A 452 20.38 -16.61 -10.87
C GLY A 452 21.25 -15.78 -9.94
N LYS A 453 22.54 -15.82 -10.14
CA LYS A 453 23.46 -15.11 -9.27
C LYS A 453 23.22 -13.61 -9.31
N MET A 454 23.00 -13.02 -8.15
CA MET A 454 22.96 -11.57 -7.94
C MET A 454 24.25 -10.94 -8.46
N ARG A 455 24.13 -9.85 -9.22
CA ARG A 455 25.29 -9.11 -9.72
C ARG A 455 25.69 -7.99 -8.79
N TYR A 456 24.68 -7.24 -8.31
CA TYR A 456 24.86 -6.08 -7.46
C TYR A 456 23.93 -6.15 -6.26
N ARG A 457 24.50 -5.88 -5.09
CA ARG A 457 23.75 -5.74 -3.85
C ARG A 457 23.22 -4.32 -3.77
N GLY A 458 21.92 -4.18 -3.74
CA GLY A 458 21.24 -2.88 -3.70
C GLY A 458 20.52 -2.64 -2.38
N ILE A 459 20.45 -1.38 -1.98
CA ILE A 459 19.49 -0.89 -0.97
C ILE A 459 18.65 0.23 -1.56
N VAL A 460 17.44 0.36 -1.05
CA VAL A 460 16.57 1.49 -1.34
C VAL A 460 16.58 2.43 -0.14
N TRP A 461 16.76 3.70 -0.41
CA TRP A 461 16.66 4.75 0.59
C TRP A 461 15.58 5.76 0.20
N SER A 462 14.78 6.20 1.18
CA SER A 462 13.53 6.92 0.98
C SER A 462 12.39 6.09 0.34
N CYS A 463 11.20 6.66 0.25
CA CYS A 463 10.00 5.94 -0.15
C CYS A 463 9.93 5.75 -1.67
N PRO A 464 9.68 4.53 -2.17
CA PRO A 464 9.51 4.29 -3.59
C PRO A 464 8.21 4.87 -4.14
N ALA A 465 8.15 5.08 -5.45
CA ALA A 465 6.92 5.46 -6.13
C ALA A 465 5.87 4.34 -6.06
N HIS A 466 4.75 4.57 -5.36
CA HIS A 466 3.70 3.55 -5.18
C HIS A 466 3.06 3.12 -6.49
N TYR A 467 2.95 4.04 -7.45
CA TYR A 467 2.44 3.70 -8.78
C TYR A 467 3.42 2.85 -9.61
N TYR A 468 4.64 2.59 -9.13
CA TYR A 468 5.63 1.75 -9.79
C TYR A 468 6.21 0.68 -8.86
N ALA A 469 5.35 -0.02 -8.12
CA ALA A 469 5.75 -1.03 -7.14
C ALA A 469 6.67 -2.15 -7.69
N ASN A 470 6.61 -2.44 -9.00
CA ASN A 470 7.47 -3.45 -9.63
C ASN A 470 8.81 -2.91 -10.19
N PHE A 471 9.21 -1.69 -9.83
CA PHE A 471 10.49 -1.13 -10.25
C PHE A 471 11.69 -1.93 -9.72
N SER A 472 11.61 -2.41 -8.48
CA SER A 472 12.65 -3.30 -7.91
C SER A 472 12.80 -4.61 -8.70
N ASN A 473 11.68 -5.16 -9.21
CA ASN A 473 11.73 -6.33 -10.10
C ASN A 473 12.40 -6.02 -11.43
N TRP A 474 12.16 -4.82 -11.97
CA TRP A 474 12.85 -4.38 -13.18
C TRP A 474 14.35 -4.22 -12.95
N LEU A 475 14.79 -3.61 -11.84
CA LEU A 475 16.19 -3.48 -11.46
C LEU A 475 16.89 -4.85 -11.46
N ALA A 476 16.26 -5.83 -10.81
CA ALA A 476 16.78 -7.19 -10.74
C ALA A 476 16.79 -7.87 -12.13
N ASN A 477 15.71 -7.72 -12.89
CA ASN A 477 15.57 -8.41 -14.20
C ASN A 477 16.44 -7.78 -15.30
N CYS A 478 16.56 -6.47 -15.32
CA CYS A 478 17.32 -5.77 -16.35
C CYS A 478 18.82 -5.70 -16.04
N TRP A 479 19.19 -5.37 -14.80
CA TRP A 479 20.57 -5.07 -14.44
C TRP A 479 21.19 -6.05 -13.44
N GLY A 480 20.40 -6.90 -12.80
CA GLY A 480 20.87 -7.81 -11.74
C GLY A 480 21.14 -7.07 -10.42
N ILE A 481 20.44 -5.95 -10.18
CA ILE A 481 20.48 -5.22 -8.93
C ILE A 481 19.38 -5.79 -8.02
N ASP A 482 19.77 -6.54 -7.01
CA ASP A 482 18.83 -7.12 -6.06
C ASP A 482 18.72 -6.21 -4.83
N ILE A 483 17.52 -5.68 -4.58
CA ILE A 483 17.25 -4.83 -3.43
C ILE A 483 17.08 -5.73 -2.20
N LEU A 484 17.99 -5.60 -1.24
CA LEU A 484 18.09 -6.43 -0.05
C LEU A 484 17.33 -5.87 1.13
N VAL A 485 17.17 -4.54 1.17
CA VAL A 485 16.49 -3.80 2.23
C VAL A 485 16.04 -2.44 1.73
N GLU A 486 14.91 -1.99 2.24
CA GLU A 486 14.40 -0.64 2.07
C GLU A 486 14.41 0.11 3.40
N MET A 487 14.57 1.42 3.36
CA MET A 487 14.61 2.26 4.55
C MET A 487 13.38 2.05 5.47
N GLU A 488 12.20 1.96 4.90
CA GLU A 488 10.96 1.81 5.68
C GLU A 488 10.85 0.45 6.36
N SER A 489 11.50 -0.58 5.85
CA SER A 489 11.52 -1.90 6.48
C SER A 489 12.50 -1.99 7.66
N LEU A 490 13.32 -0.98 7.86
CA LEU A 490 14.25 -0.88 8.99
C LEU A 490 13.60 -0.38 10.28
N ASN A 491 12.30 -0.42 10.37
CA ASN A 491 11.61 -0.17 11.61
C ASN A 491 12.10 -1.13 12.68
N PHE A 492 12.84 -0.60 13.61
CA PHE A 492 13.44 -1.42 14.57
C PHE A 492 12.56 -1.78 15.67
N THR A 493 12.38 -2.79 15.64
CA THR A 493 11.97 -3.82 16.47
C THR A 493 12.71 -3.80 17.77
N LYS A 494 12.31 -2.92 18.67
CA LYS A 494 12.54 -3.23 20.05
C LYS A 494 11.59 -4.38 20.43
N VAL A 495 12.17 -5.48 20.87
CA VAL A 495 11.39 -6.59 21.41
C VAL A 495 10.84 -6.18 22.77
N LEU A 496 9.52 -6.20 22.93
CA LEU A 496 8.83 -5.84 24.16
C LEU A 496 8.78 -7.07 25.06
N GLU A 497 9.80 -7.27 25.88
CA GLU A 497 9.97 -8.51 26.67
C GLU A 497 9.47 -8.41 28.11
N THR A 498 9.11 -7.20 28.57
CA THR A 498 8.75 -7.00 29.98
C THR A 498 7.25 -7.16 30.24
N GLU A 499 6.91 -7.60 31.45
CA GLU A 499 5.54 -7.55 31.99
C GLU A 499 5.38 -6.44 33.05
N ASP A 500 6.40 -5.64 33.32
CA ASP A 500 6.26 -4.41 34.06
C ASP A 500 5.51 -3.36 33.23
N LYS A 501 4.48 -2.77 33.81
CA LYS A 501 3.55 -1.92 33.07
C LYS A 501 4.16 -0.58 32.65
N GLU A 502 4.97 0.02 33.50
CA GLU A 502 5.61 1.30 33.17
C GLU A 502 6.71 1.08 32.14
N GLU A 503 7.53 0.07 32.33
CA GLU A 503 8.58 -0.26 31.36
C GLU A 503 7.99 -0.72 30.02
N ALA A 504 6.86 -1.42 30.02
CA ALA A 504 6.15 -1.80 28.79
C ALA A 504 5.66 -0.57 28.01
N LEU A 505 5.21 0.48 28.66
CA LEU A 505 4.85 1.75 28.00
C LEU A 505 6.09 2.50 27.52
N MET A 506 7.19 2.46 28.27
CA MET A 506 8.46 3.02 27.81
C MET A 506 8.96 2.29 26.55
N ASP A 507 8.85 0.97 26.51
CA ASP A 507 9.20 0.18 25.33
C ASP A 507 8.30 0.49 24.15
N LEU A 508 7.00 0.65 24.37
CA LEU A 508 6.05 1.03 23.32
C LEU A 508 6.36 2.45 22.78
N ALA A 509 6.66 3.40 23.66
CA ALA A 509 7.05 4.74 23.27
C ALA A 509 8.34 4.72 22.43
N ARG A 510 9.36 4.00 22.88
CA ARG A 510 10.61 3.83 22.13
C ARG A 510 10.40 3.16 20.76
N LEU A 511 9.48 2.20 20.68
CA LEU A 511 9.11 1.59 19.41
C LEU A 511 8.57 2.63 18.43
N TYR A 512 7.67 3.49 18.90
CA TYR A 512 7.08 4.55 18.09
C TYR A 512 8.10 5.65 17.76
N GLU A 513 8.96 6.04 18.69
CA GLU A 513 10.02 7.03 18.47
C GLU A 513 11.04 6.56 17.45
N ARG A 514 11.33 5.25 17.40
CA ARG A 514 12.29 4.65 16.47
C ARG A 514 11.72 4.30 15.11
N MET A 515 10.45 4.57 14.90
CA MET A 515 9.88 4.42 13.58
C MET A 515 10.66 5.25 12.56
N VAL A 516 10.99 4.62 11.44
CA VAL A 516 11.92 5.15 10.43
C VAL A 516 11.53 6.53 9.95
N MET A 517 10.31 6.70 9.48
CA MET A 517 9.85 7.99 8.95
C MET A 517 9.94 9.08 10.00
N ARG A 518 9.54 8.79 11.22
CA ARG A 518 9.63 9.74 12.31
C ARG A 518 11.08 10.14 12.60
N ARG A 519 11.94 9.16 12.77
CA ARG A 519 13.35 9.38 13.07
C ARG A 519 14.06 10.19 11.99
N HIS A 520 13.73 9.95 10.73
CA HIS A 520 14.36 10.61 9.59
C HIS A 520 13.77 11.98 9.26
N THR A 521 12.48 12.18 9.42
CA THR A 521 11.84 13.46 9.11
C THR A 521 11.90 14.45 10.26
N ASN A 522 11.83 13.96 11.50
CA ASN A 522 11.78 14.81 12.70
C ASN A 522 13.05 14.75 13.55
N GLY A 523 13.92 13.75 13.34
CA GLY A 523 15.08 13.48 14.20
C GLY A 523 16.39 14.14 13.79
N GLY A 524 16.43 14.89 12.68
CA GLY A 524 17.63 15.56 12.16
C GLY A 524 18.38 14.74 11.10
N TYR A 525 19.07 15.46 10.22
CA TYR A 525 19.68 14.88 9.02
C TYR A 525 20.84 13.92 9.31
N GLN A 526 21.56 14.09 10.41
CA GLN A 526 22.64 13.16 10.79
C GLN A 526 22.13 11.75 10.97
N ASN A 527 20.94 11.59 11.55
CA ASN A 527 20.36 10.26 11.73
C ASN A 527 20.10 9.57 10.38
N VAL A 528 19.67 10.33 9.38
CA VAL A 528 19.46 9.80 8.03
C VAL A 528 20.78 9.33 7.42
N VAL A 529 21.81 10.18 7.48
CA VAL A 529 23.11 9.92 6.89
C VAL A 529 23.80 8.74 7.58
N ASP A 530 23.87 8.77 8.90
CA ASP A 530 24.57 7.73 9.68
C ASP A 530 23.88 6.37 9.52
N GLU A 531 22.56 6.36 9.50
CA GLU A 531 21.82 5.12 9.35
C GLU A 531 21.93 4.56 7.93
N MET A 532 21.86 5.39 6.92
CA MET A 532 22.08 4.94 5.54
C MET A 532 23.44 4.28 5.39
N TRP A 533 24.51 4.91 5.90
CA TRP A 533 25.85 4.33 5.81
C TRP A 533 26.01 3.04 6.60
N ARG A 534 25.39 2.96 7.78
CA ARG A 534 25.36 1.69 8.53
C ARG A 534 24.67 0.59 7.71
N GLN A 535 23.58 0.90 7.02
CA GLN A 535 22.90 -0.07 6.17
C GLN A 535 23.77 -0.48 4.98
N VAL A 536 24.46 0.47 4.34
CA VAL A 536 25.40 0.17 3.25
C VAL A 536 26.47 -0.83 3.74
N GLU A 537 27.03 -0.63 4.92
CA GLU A 537 28.03 -1.50 5.50
C GLU A 537 27.45 -2.87 5.89
N ASP A 538 26.35 -2.89 6.64
CA ASP A 538 25.74 -4.12 7.15
C ASP A 538 25.26 -5.06 6.03
N TRP A 539 24.65 -4.51 4.98
CA TRP A 539 24.18 -5.29 3.83
C TRP A 539 25.22 -5.40 2.73
N ARG A 540 26.40 -4.82 2.90
CA ARG A 540 27.46 -4.79 1.89
C ARG A 540 26.93 -4.29 0.55
N ALA A 541 26.16 -3.18 0.61
CA ALA A 541 25.51 -2.64 -0.57
C ALA A 541 26.52 -1.97 -1.52
N GLU A 542 26.42 -2.28 -2.79
CA GLU A 542 27.24 -1.72 -3.85
C GLU A 542 26.52 -0.55 -4.54
N ILE A 543 25.19 -0.57 -4.53
CA ILE A 543 24.33 0.45 -5.16
C ILE A 543 23.27 0.91 -4.19
N ILE A 544 23.12 2.21 -4.07
CA ILE A 544 22.04 2.86 -3.32
C ILE A 544 21.06 3.43 -4.34
N ILE A 545 19.82 2.98 -4.31
CA ILE A 545 18.73 3.62 -5.05
C ILE A 545 18.12 4.65 -4.12
N MET A 546 18.38 5.92 -4.39
CA MET A 546 17.83 7.04 -3.63
C MET A 546 16.56 7.55 -4.32
N TYR A 547 15.43 7.31 -3.69
CA TYR A 547 14.17 7.87 -4.17
C TYR A 547 14.00 9.30 -3.66
N GLN A 548 13.86 10.23 -4.59
CA GLN A 548 13.61 11.62 -4.30
C GLN A 548 12.17 11.97 -4.67
N ASN A 549 11.28 11.91 -3.67
CA ASN A 549 9.94 12.45 -3.84
C ASN A 549 10.03 13.98 -4.01
N VAL A 550 9.61 14.49 -5.16
CA VAL A 550 9.71 15.93 -5.53
C VAL A 550 8.98 16.84 -4.55
N ALA A 551 7.97 16.33 -3.85
CA ALA A 551 7.21 17.06 -2.85
C ALA A 551 7.72 16.86 -1.40
N CYS A 552 8.73 16.01 -1.18
CA CYS A 552 9.34 15.82 0.14
C CYS A 552 10.53 16.76 0.34
N LYS A 553 10.28 17.95 0.84
CA LYS A 553 11.32 18.97 1.06
C LYS A 553 12.41 18.49 2.03
N ASN A 554 12.03 17.69 3.01
CA ASN A 554 12.95 17.16 4.01
C ASN A 554 14.01 16.25 3.41
N MET A 555 13.62 15.33 2.53
CA MET A 555 14.58 14.44 1.85
C MET A 555 15.33 15.14 0.72
N ALA A 556 14.68 16.04 -0.01
CA ALA A 556 15.31 16.77 -1.10
C ALA A 556 16.48 17.65 -0.65
N THR A 557 16.42 18.23 0.55
CA THR A 557 17.50 19.07 1.10
C THR A 557 18.78 18.30 1.42
N LEU A 558 18.72 16.97 1.53
CA LEU A 558 19.88 16.14 1.86
C LEU A 558 20.76 15.83 0.65
N GLN A 559 20.33 16.13 -0.57
CA GLN A 559 21.02 15.69 -1.79
C GLN A 559 22.49 16.09 -1.80
N GLY A 560 22.82 17.34 -1.55
CA GLY A 560 24.22 17.81 -1.57
C GLY A 560 25.09 17.09 -0.55
N ILE A 561 24.58 16.86 0.67
CA ILE A 561 25.31 16.16 1.74
C ILE A 561 25.54 14.69 1.37
N LEU A 562 24.53 14.05 0.82
CA LEU A 562 24.61 12.64 0.43
C LEU A 562 25.54 12.45 -0.78
N ASP A 563 25.50 13.35 -1.76
CA ASP A 563 26.41 13.33 -2.91
C ASP A 563 27.87 13.53 -2.49
N ASP A 564 28.15 14.43 -1.54
CA ASP A 564 29.47 14.64 -0.99
C ASP A 564 29.98 13.40 -0.24
N THR A 565 29.15 12.83 0.65
CA THR A 565 29.53 11.63 1.39
C THR A 565 29.70 10.40 0.49
N CYS A 566 28.93 10.30 -0.61
CA CYS A 566 29.10 9.25 -1.61
C CYS A 566 30.45 9.38 -2.33
N ARG A 567 30.86 10.60 -2.70
CA ARG A 567 32.17 10.85 -3.31
C ARG A 567 33.31 10.49 -2.37
N ASP A 568 33.21 10.89 -1.11
CA ASP A 568 34.24 10.61 -0.10
C ASP A 568 34.40 9.11 0.17
N ARG A 569 33.32 8.34 0.07
CA ARG A 569 33.31 6.89 0.30
C ARG A 569 33.43 6.06 -0.98
N ASN A 570 33.49 6.71 -2.15
CA ASN A 570 33.45 6.04 -3.45
C ASN A 570 32.26 5.08 -3.58
N ALA A 571 31.09 5.52 -3.12
CA ALA A 571 29.86 4.76 -3.14
C ALA A 571 29.01 5.14 -4.38
N HIS A 572 28.21 4.18 -4.86
CA HIS A 572 27.34 4.36 -6.00
C HIS A 572 25.92 4.68 -5.57
N MET A 573 25.47 5.91 -5.83
CA MET A 573 24.09 6.33 -5.55
C MET A 573 23.40 6.76 -6.84
N ILE A 574 22.23 6.20 -7.09
CA ILE A 574 21.38 6.54 -8.23
C ILE A 574 20.18 7.30 -7.72
N TRP A 575 20.08 8.58 -8.07
CA TRP A 575 18.96 9.44 -7.72
C TRP A 575 17.80 9.22 -8.68
N ILE A 576 16.64 8.87 -8.11
CA ILE A 576 15.41 8.67 -8.85
C ILE A 576 14.39 9.70 -8.39
N GLU A 577 14.25 10.76 -9.17
CA GLU A 577 13.18 11.74 -8.97
C GLU A 577 11.83 11.07 -9.29
N HIS A 578 10.87 11.27 -8.43
CA HIS A 578 9.51 10.74 -8.60
C HIS A 578 8.49 11.52 -7.76
N ASP A 579 7.24 11.26 -7.99
CA ASP A 579 6.14 11.54 -7.07
C ASP A 579 5.72 10.22 -6.39
N LEU A 580 5.26 10.27 -5.15
CA LEU A 580 4.85 9.03 -4.46
C LEU A 580 3.59 8.41 -5.06
N MET A 581 2.63 9.25 -5.48
CA MET A 581 1.28 8.81 -5.80
C MET A 581 0.81 9.23 -7.20
N ASP A 582 1.39 10.30 -7.76
CA ASP A 582 0.98 10.84 -9.05
C ASP A 582 1.92 10.42 -10.19
N PRO A 583 1.50 9.46 -11.03
CA PRO A 583 2.32 8.99 -12.15
C PRO A 583 2.47 10.03 -13.29
N ARG A 584 1.76 11.16 -13.22
CA ARG A 584 1.84 12.23 -14.24
C ARG A 584 3.05 13.11 -14.04
N THR A 585 3.60 13.18 -12.83
CA THR A 585 4.73 14.05 -12.45
C THR A 585 6.03 13.55 -13.06
N VAL A 586 6.33 12.27 -12.88
CA VAL A 586 7.55 11.64 -13.43
C VAL A 586 7.18 10.31 -14.07
N SER A 587 7.60 10.12 -15.31
CA SER A 587 7.31 8.91 -16.05
C SER A 587 8.17 7.73 -15.57
N ARG A 588 7.65 6.51 -15.69
CA ARG A 588 8.41 5.29 -15.41
C ARG A 588 9.64 5.16 -16.30
N LYS A 589 9.50 5.60 -17.57
CA LYS A 589 10.61 5.63 -18.52
C LYS A 589 11.73 6.53 -18.01
N THR A 590 11.42 7.73 -17.51
CA THR A 590 12.41 8.65 -16.94
C THR A 590 13.18 8.01 -15.79
N MET A 591 12.48 7.32 -14.88
CA MET A 591 13.13 6.59 -13.78
C MET A 591 14.08 5.49 -14.30
N ARG A 592 13.65 4.71 -15.28
CA ARG A 592 14.50 3.67 -15.88
C ARG A 592 15.69 4.26 -16.63
N ASP A 593 15.50 5.34 -17.38
CA ASP A 593 16.56 5.99 -18.12
C ASP A 593 17.68 6.48 -17.20
N LYS A 594 17.34 7.00 -16.02
CA LYS A 594 18.35 7.38 -15.01
C LYS A 594 19.22 6.20 -14.58
N VAL A 595 18.60 5.05 -14.31
CA VAL A 595 19.36 3.83 -13.99
C VAL A 595 20.16 3.35 -15.19
N ASN A 596 19.55 3.28 -16.37
CA ASN A 596 20.23 2.85 -17.59
C ASN A 596 21.47 3.71 -17.89
N GLU A 597 21.34 5.02 -17.76
CA GLU A 597 22.44 5.95 -17.95
C GLU A 597 23.56 5.70 -16.93
N TYR A 598 23.21 5.64 -15.65
CA TYR A 598 24.19 5.42 -14.58
C TYR A 598 24.93 4.11 -14.74
N MET A 599 24.20 3.01 -14.98
CA MET A 599 24.78 1.69 -15.13
C MET A 599 25.73 1.61 -16.35
N ARG A 600 25.38 2.25 -17.46
CA ARG A 600 26.22 2.27 -18.67
C ARG A 600 27.43 3.18 -18.55
N THR A 601 27.26 4.37 -17.99
CA THR A 601 28.30 5.41 -18.00
C THR A 601 29.22 5.35 -16.79
N VAL A 602 28.66 5.18 -15.61
CA VAL A 602 29.40 5.17 -14.33
C VAL A 602 29.89 3.76 -14.01
N MET A 603 28.97 2.79 -13.98
CA MET A 603 29.31 1.40 -13.66
C MET A 603 29.95 0.65 -14.83
N ARG A 604 29.82 1.18 -16.06
CA ARG A 604 30.28 0.53 -17.31
C ARG A 604 29.80 -0.91 -17.44
N ALA A 605 28.56 -1.14 -17.00
CA ALA A 605 27.93 -2.45 -16.95
C ALA A 605 27.10 -2.72 -18.18
N GLU A 606 26.99 -4.00 -18.53
CA GLU A 606 26.06 -4.50 -19.55
C GLU A 606 24.81 -5.05 -18.87
N PRO A 607 23.60 -4.78 -19.41
CA PRO A 607 22.38 -5.30 -18.84
C PRO A 607 22.34 -6.84 -18.90
N VAL A 608 21.67 -7.44 -17.92
CA VAL A 608 21.37 -8.89 -17.92
C VAL A 608 20.40 -9.22 -19.04
N ASP A 609 19.42 -8.33 -19.21
CA ASP A 609 18.43 -8.43 -20.29
C ASP A 609 18.30 -7.08 -21.01
N PRO A 610 19.00 -6.91 -22.15
CA PRO A 610 18.97 -5.66 -22.90
C PRO A 610 17.57 -5.28 -23.40
N THR A 611 16.66 -6.25 -23.57
CA THR A 611 15.30 -6.00 -24.07
C THR A 611 14.45 -5.23 -23.06
N LEU A 612 14.86 -5.22 -21.79
CA LEU A 612 14.17 -4.53 -20.73
C LEU A 612 14.63 -3.07 -20.55
N CYS A 613 15.74 -2.66 -21.16
CA CYS A 613 16.24 -1.29 -21.06
C CYS A 613 15.24 -0.26 -21.60
N ASP A 614 14.66 -0.54 -22.75
CA ASP A 614 13.74 0.35 -23.47
C ASP A 614 12.30 -0.21 -23.45
N PHE A 615 11.98 -0.98 -22.42
CA PHE A 615 10.65 -1.55 -22.27
C PHE A 615 9.61 -0.45 -22.10
N ASP A 616 8.60 -0.48 -22.96
CA ASP A 616 7.54 0.51 -22.94
C ASP A 616 6.39 0.04 -22.03
N ASP A 617 6.39 0.53 -20.82
CA ASP A 617 5.38 0.29 -19.80
C ASP A 617 4.61 1.56 -19.40
N GLU A 618 4.73 2.62 -20.20
CA GLU A 618 4.04 3.86 -19.90
C GLU A 618 2.52 3.67 -19.97
N LEU A 619 1.87 4.23 -18.96
CA LEU A 619 0.43 4.39 -19.01
C LEU A 619 0.14 5.44 -20.09
N GLY A 620 -0.49 5.05 -21.18
CA GLY A 620 -1.02 6.06 -22.10
C GLY A 620 -2.07 6.89 -21.33
N MET A 621 -1.74 8.08 -20.92
CA MET A 621 -2.63 9.02 -20.26
C MET A 621 -3.23 10.00 -21.24
#